data_089c0786dcdb7bdac16209182efa2ce8
#
_entry.id   089c0786dcdb7bdac16209182efa2ce8
#
_cell.length_a   1.000
_cell.length_b   1.000
_cell.length_c   1.000
_cell.angle_alpha   90.00
_cell.angle_beta   90.00
_cell.angle_gamma   90.00
#
_symmetry.space_group_name_H-M   'P 1'
#
loop_
_entity.id
_entity.type
_entity.pdbx_description
1 polymer ?
#
loop_
_entity_poly.entity_id
_entity_poly.type
_entity_poly.pdbx_seq_one_letter_code
_entity_poly.pdbx_strand_id
1 'polypeptide(L)'
;MRNWTRRVCASALCILCLLALFPVRAAAAGAIDTSRDVRLTIEYRHDGKPVVSVPFSLYYVASVDAYANFTLAGDFAAYPVTLENLTAAEWTALAETLAAYAARDELAPLDSGKTDAQGTLTFPNTVDRLSPGLYLAVGKKHTAGGYTYTTEPFLVSLPNLENDAWVYDVTASPKHTRTENPPSPSEDTVDRRVIKLWQDDVQELRPSEVVIELLKDGKLYDTVTLNEKNNWRHTWRDLPEYNADGSKIAWRVTERVPKNYTVRITRDGVTFLVTNTYRPENPDGDTVTRTVLKRWNDAGYEQKRPDSVSVTLLKDGAVYDTKTLTRADGWQRTWSDLPRYNPDGSEIVWTVTERPVPGYTANVQQSGSTFIQTNTLDRQKLPQTGLLWWPVPVLAAAGLLLLIFGALSKRKNGHE
;
A
#
# COMPACT_ATOMS: atom_id res chain seq x y z
N MET A 1 -47.76 37.64 37.32
CA MET A 1 -47.69 36.63 38.36
C MET A 1 -47.16 35.38 37.72
N ARG A 2 -45.93 35.36 37.61
CA ARG A 2 -44.80 35.07 38.45
C ARG A 2 -44.47 33.56 38.56
N ASN A 3 -43.43 33.13 37.74
CA ASN A 3 -42.37 32.20 38.15
C ASN A 3 -42.76 30.80 38.67
N TRP A 4 -43.13 29.88 37.81
CA TRP A 4 -43.07 28.47 38.19
C TRP A 4 -42.64 27.51 37.04
N THR A 5 -41.83 27.93 36.13
CA THR A 5 -41.35 27.13 35.03
C THR A 5 -39.81 26.95 34.97
N ARG A 6 -39.13 27.07 36.12
CA ARG A 6 -37.64 27.01 36.16
C ARG A 6 -37.04 25.93 37.07
N ARG A 7 -37.80 24.93 37.48
CA ARG A 7 -37.26 23.91 38.42
C ARG A 7 -37.50 22.44 38.05
N VAL A 8 -37.86 22.11 36.83
CA VAL A 8 -38.11 20.71 36.45
C VAL A 8 -37.16 20.20 35.36
N CYS A 9 -36.15 20.92 34.97
CA CYS A 9 -35.20 20.51 33.93
C CYS A 9 -33.80 20.17 34.43
N ALA A 10 -33.65 19.69 35.65
CA ALA A 10 -32.33 19.37 36.19
C ALA A 10 -32.18 17.92 36.72
N SER A 11 -33.03 17.01 36.34
CA SER A 11 -32.97 15.65 36.91
C SER A 11 -33.15 14.51 35.90
N ALA A 12 -32.91 14.74 34.65
CA ALA A 12 -33.03 13.67 33.69
C ALA A 12 -32.00 13.87 32.57
N LEU A 13 -30.76 13.56 32.77
CA LEU A 13 -29.82 13.07 31.77
C LEU A 13 -28.44 12.77 32.41
N CYS A 14 -28.43 11.85 33.33
CA CYS A 14 -27.27 10.99 33.56
C CYS A 14 -27.62 9.60 33.05
N ILE A 15 -27.97 9.48 31.82
CA ILE A 15 -27.78 8.23 31.08
C ILE A 15 -26.29 8.16 30.80
N LEU A 16 -25.60 7.50 31.71
CA LEU A 16 -24.26 7.03 31.57
C LEU A 16 -24.26 6.19 30.28
N CYS A 17 -23.74 6.77 29.17
CA CYS A 17 -23.22 6.00 28.06
C CYS A 17 -22.06 5.18 28.64
N LEU A 18 -22.36 4.02 29.18
CA LEU A 18 -21.44 2.89 29.21
C LEU A 18 -21.21 2.51 27.74
N LEU A 19 -20.39 3.29 27.07
CA LEU A 19 -19.61 2.81 25.93
C LEU A 19 -18.82 1.64 26.50
N ALA A 20 -19.34 0.44 26.29
CA ALA A 20 -18.56 -0.76 26.34
C ALA A 20 -17.39 -0.49 25.38
N LEU A 21 -16.25 -0.15 25.96
CA LEU A 21 -14.95 -0.26 25.32
C LEU A 21 -14.74 -1.76 25.09
N PHE A 22 -15.45 -2.31 24.09
CA PHE A 22 -14.94 -3.46 23.40
C PHE A 22 -13.63 -2.95 22.82
N PRO A 23 -12.48 -3.52 23.18
CA PRO A 23 -11.30 -3.32 22.38
C PRO A 23 -11.70 -3.82 21.00
N VAL A 24 -11.93 -2.90 20.06
CA VAL A 24 -11.84 -3.24 18.65
C VAL A 24 -10.40 -3.72 18.53
N ARG A 25 -10.23 -5.04 18.59
CA ARG A 25 -9.02 -5.65 18.11
C ARG A 25 -9.05 -5.30 16.62
N ALA A 26 -8.28 -4.32 16.23
CA ALA A 26 -7.81 -4.26 14.86
C ALA A 26 -7.14 -5.61 14.64
N ALA A 27 -7.84 -6.54 14.05
CA ALA A 27 -7.25 -7.75 13.54
C ALA A 27 -6.37 -7.24 12.40
N ALA A 28 -5.06 -7.16 12.63
CA ALA A 28 -4.13 -6.93 11.55
C ALA A 28 -4.45 -7.96 10.47
N ALA A 29 -4.56 -7.51 9.23
CA ALA A 29 -4.73 -8.42 8.11
C ALA A 29 -3.66 -9.52 8.24
N GLY A 30 -4.08 -10.78 8.13
CA GLY A 30 -3.14 -11.91 8.17
C GLY A 30 -2.13 -11.79 7.03
N ALA A 31 -1.12 -12.65 7.02
CA ALA A 31 -0.16 -12.73 5.92
C ALA A 31 -0.87 -12.99 4.59
N ILE A 32 -0.35 -12.42 3.50
CA ILE A 32 -0.80 -12.73 2.15
C ILE A 32 -0.48 -14.20 1.84
N ASP A 33 -1.46 -14.95 1.35
CA ASP A 33 -1.24 -16.27 0.77
C ASP A 33 -0.72 -16.08 -0.67
N THR A 34 0.59 -16.13 -0.82
CA THR A 34 1.26 -15.95 -2.12
C THR A 34 1.11 -17.13 -3.07
N SER A 35 0.53 -18.25 -2.62
CA SER A 35 0.24 -19.43 -3.45
C SER A 35 -1.14 -19.39 -4.11
N ARG A 36 -2.01 -18.52 -3.62
CA ARG A 36 -3.40 -18.37 -4.08
C ARG A 36 -3.46 -17.56 -5.38
N ASP A 37 -4.28 -18.02 -6.33
CA ASP A 37 -4.55 -17.27 -7.55
C ASP A 37 -5.33 -15.97 -7.26
N VAL A 38 -5.06 -14.95 -8.07
CA VAL A 38 -5.72 -13.66 -7.97
C VAL A 38 -6.47 -13.33 -9.26
N ARG A 39 -7.42 -12.42 -9.14
CA ARG A 39 -8.25 -11.98 -10.27
C ARG A 39 -8.43 -10.47 -10.26
N LEU A 40 -8.44 -9.86 -11.44
CA LEU A 40 -8.78 -8.46 -11.64
C LEU A 40 -9.97 -8.35 -12.57
N THR A 41 -11.03 -7.71 -12.12
CA THR A 41 -12.16 -7.32 -12.96
C THR A 41 -12.13 -5.81 -13.19
N ILE A 42 -12.10 -5.40 -14.45
CA ILE A 42 -12.18 -3.99 -14.86
C ILE A 42 -13.64 -3.71 -15.23
N GLU A 43 -14.25 -2.72 -14.58
CA GLU A 43 -15.54 -2.15 -14.96
C GLU A 43 -15.34 -0.79 -15.61
N TYR A 44 -15.60 -0.71 -16.91
CA TYR A 44 -15.40 0.51 -17.68
C TYR A 44 -16.72 1.12 -18.09
N ARG A 45 -17.10 2.21 -17.43
CA ARG A 45 -18.37 2.91 -17.65
C ARG A 45 -18.17 4.41 -17.78
N HIS A 46 -18.93 5.04 -18.63
CA HIS A 46 -19.00 6.51 -18.73
C HIS A 46 -20.45 6.96 -18.52
N ASP A 47 -20.67 7.86 -17.56
CA ASP A 47 -22.03 8.30 -17.15
C ASP A 47 -22.97 7.12 -16.86
N GLY A 48 -22.46 6.09 -16.18
CA GLY A 48 -23.19 4.86 -15.83
C GLY A 48 -23.41 3.89 -16.98
N LYS A 49 -23.09 4.25 -18.23
CA LYS A 49 -23.23 3.39 -19.41
C LYS A 49 -21.96 2.60 -19.69
N PRO A 50 -22.06 1.32 -20.09
CA PRO A 50 -20.90 0.54 -20.44
C PRO A 50 -20.17 1.11 -21.66
N VAL A 51 -18.85 1.13 -21.64
CA VAL A 51 -18.02 1.40 -22.82
C VAL A 51 -17.43 0.06 -23.29
N VAL A 52 -17.88 -0.36 -24.44
CA VAL A 52 -17.65 -1.71 -24.99
C VAL A 52 -16.38 -1.73 -25.85
N SER A 53 -15.70 -2.87 -25.89
CA SER A 53 -14.54 -3.13 -26.76
C SER A 53 -13.32 -2.26 -26.45
N VAL A 54 -13.20 -1.69 -25.26
CA VAL A 54 -12.01 -0.96 -24.83
C VAL A 54 -10.88 -1.96 -24.56
N PRO A 55 -9.76 -1.88 -25.31
CA PRO A 55 -8.65 -2.81 -25.10
C PRO A 55 -7.84 -2.44 -23.86
N PHE A 56 -7.48 -3.45 -23.08
CA PHE A 56 -6.56 -3.34 -21.94
C PHE A 56 -5.40 -4.30 -22.09
N SER A 57 -4.23 -3.86 -21.64
CA SER A 57 -3.03 -4.67 -21.44
C SER A 57 -2.72 -4.71 -19.94
N LEU A 58 -2.38 -5.89 -19.42
CA LEU A 58 -2.00 -6.11 -18.04
C LEU A 58 -0.53 -6.54 -18.00
N TYR A 59 0.27 -5.87 -17.18
CA TYR A 59 1.69 -6.14 -17.00
C TYR A 59 1.95 -6.52 -15.55
N TYR A 60 2.80 -7.52 -15.31
CA TYR A 60 3.28 -7.88 -13.99
C TYR A 60 4.51 -7.03 -13.65
N VAL A 61 4.36 -6.14 -12.67
CA VAL A 61 5.38 -5.14 -12.33
C VAL A 61 6.29 -5.61 -11.21
N ALA A 62 5.70 -6.21 -10.16
CA ALA A 62 6.45 -6.62 -8.99
C ALA A 62 5.83 -7.86 -8.34
N SER A 63 6.68 -8.70 -7.75
CA SER A 63 6.24 -9.74 -6.82
C SER A 63 5.83 -9.11 -5.49
N VAL A 64 4.97 -9.81 -4.74
CA VAL A 64 4.60 -9.44 -3.38
C VAL A 64 4.93 -10.60 -2.45
N ASP A 65 5.47 -10.29 -1.27
CA ASP A 65 5.69 -11.30 -0.23
C ASP A 65 4.48 -11.41 0.72
N ALA A 66 4.59 -12.31 1.70
CA ALA A 66 3.54 -12.53 2.69
C ALA A 66 3.23 -11.29 3.57
N TYR A 67 4.09 -10.28 3.56
CA TYR A 67 4.01 -9.07 4.37
C TYR A 67 3.68 -7.82 3.56
N ALA A 68 3.27 -8.01 2.30
CA ALA A 68 2.93 -6.94 1.36
C ALA A 68 4.12 -6.07 0.90
N ASN A 69 5.35 -6.57 0.96
CA ASN A 69 6.48 -5.90 0.35
C ASN A 69 6.57 -6.24 -1.13
N PHE A 70 6.77 -5.22 -1.96
CA PHE A 70 6.89 -5.36 -3.40
C PHE A 70 8.36 -5.37 -3.82
N THR A 71 8.70 -6.27 -4.74
CA THR A 71 10.01 -6.30 -5.41
C THR A 71 9.80 -6.29 -6.91
N LEU A 72 10.35 -5.32 -7.61
CA LEU A 72 10.27 -5.22 -9.08
C LEU A 72 10.68 -6.55 -9.72
N ALA A 73 9.95 -6.98 -10.73
CA ALA A 73 10.12 -8.30 -11.33
C ALA A 73 10.00 -8.26 -12.87
N GLY A 74 10.50 -9.31 -13.52
CA GLY A 74 10.42 -9.48 -14.96
C GLY A 74 11.05 -8.31 -15.70
N ASP A 75 10.38 -7.82 -16.73
CA ASP A 75 10.85 -6.72 -17.58
C ASP A 75 10.95 -5.39 -16.82
N PHE A 76 10.30 -5.28 -15.67
CA PHE A 76 10.33 -4.08 -14.82
C PHE A 76 11.47 -4.08 -13.79
N ALA A 77 12.17 -5.19 -13.59
CA ALA A 77 13.21 -5.33 -12.57
C ALA A 77 14.37 -4.33 -12.72
N ALA A 78 14.65 -3.89 -13.96
CA ALA A 78 15.75 -2.95 -14.26
C ALA A 78 15.30 -1.49 -14.36
N TYR A 79 14.01 -1.18 -14.19
CA TYR A 79 13.58 0.21 -14.27
C TYR A 79 13.95 1.00 -13.02
N PRO A 80 14.53 2.19 -13.19
CA PRO A 80 15.03 3.01 -12.08
C PRO A 80 13.88 3.76 -11.38
N VAL A 81 12.97 3.00 -10.77
CA VAL A 81 11.82 3.52 -9.99
C VAL A 81 11.82 2.91 -8.59
N THR A 82 11.13 3.54 -7.65
CA THR A 82 10.92 3.01 -6.29
C THR A 82 9.46 2.67 -6.07
N LEU A 83 9.21 1.61 -5.28
CA LEU A 83 7.88 1.19 -4.83
C LEU A 83 7.63 1.52 -3.35
N GLU A 84 8.60 2.16 -2.68
CA GLU A 84 8.57 2.36 -1.23
C GLU A 84 8.06 3.74 -0.84
N ASN A 85 7.30 3.79 0.24
CA ASN A 85 6.85 5.02 0.91
C ASN A 85 6.14 6.02 -0.02
N LEU A 86 5.39 5.53 -1.00
CA LEU A 86 4.69 6.35 -1.97
C LEU A 86 3.32 6.80 -1.43
N THR A 87 3.02 8.08 -1.62
CA THR A 87 1.66 8.63 -1.45
C THR A 87 0.75 8.19 -2.59
N ALA A 88 -0.57 8.34 -2.44
CA ALA A 88 -1.53 8.02 -3.50
C ALA A 88 -1.24 8.77 -4.83
N ALA A 89 -0.81 10.04 -4.75
CA ALA A 89 -0.42 10.82 -5.93
C ALA A 89 0.84 10.25 -6.60
N GLU A 90 1.79 9.78 -5.81
CA GLU A 90 3.03 9.17 -6.32
C GLU A 90 2.78 7.80 -6.95
N TRP A 91 1.88 7.00 -6.42
CA TRP A 91 1.41 5.77 -7.06
C TRP A 91 0.78 6.04 -8.44
N THR A 92 -0.03 7.11 -8.55
CA THR A 92 -0.59 7.52 -9.85
C THR A 92 0.49 7.96 -10.83
N ALA A 93 1.46 8.77 -10.37
CA ALA A 93 2.59 9.21 -11.18
C ALA A 93 3.49 8.05 -11.62
N LEU A 94 3.68 7.05 -10.74
CA LEU A 94 4.43 5.85 -11.04
C LEU A 94 3.73 5.02 -12.13
N ALA A 95 2.41 4.88 -12.08
CA ALA A 95 1.65 4.19 -13.12
C ALA A 95 1.85 4.84 -14.50
N GLU A 96 1.80 6.18 -14.58
CA GLU A 96 2.07 6.92 -15.83
C GLU A 96 3.52 6.73 -16.29
N THR A 97 4.47 6.78 -15.36
CA THR A 97 5.90 6.58 -15.64
C THR A 97 6.15 5.19 -16.22
N LEU A 98 5.67 4.14 -15.55
CA LEU A 98 5.86 2.76 -15.99
C LEU A 98 5.13 2.47 -17.31
N ALA A 99 3.94 3.04 -17.53
CA ALA A 99 3.22 2.91 -18.79
C ALA A 99 3.98 3.59 -19.95
N ALA A 100 4.66 4.72 -19.70
CA ALA A 100 5.48 5.39 -20.68
C ALA A 100 6.73 4.55 -21.03
N TYR A 101 7.41 3.99 -20.04
CA TYR A 101 8.54 3.09 -20.26
C TYR A 101 8.13 1.79 -20.96
N ALA A 102 7.04 1.15 -20.53
CA ALA A 102 6.54 -0.06 -21.18
C ALA A 102 6.20 0.19 -22.67
N ALA A 103 5.66 1.37 -22.98
CA ALA A 103 5.37 1.74 -24.38
C ALA A 103 6.63 2.05 -25.18
N ARG A 104 7.60 2.78 -24.61
CA ARG A 104 8.90 3.09 -25.23
C ARG A 104 9.67 1.83 -25.60
N ASP A 105 9.71 0.87 -24.65
CA ASP A 105 10.50 -0.36 -24.79
C ASP A 105 9.71 -1.50 -25.45
N GLU A 106 8.49 -1.20 -25.90
CA GLU A 106 7.59 -2.14 -26.60
C GLU A 106 7.37 -3.45 -25.81
N LEU A 107 7.23 -3.35 -24.45
CA LEU A 107 7.07 -4.53 -23.62
C LEU A 107 5.82 -5.31 -23.98
N ALA A 108 5.94 -6.63 -24.03
CA ALA A 108 4.80 -7.51 -24.18
C ALA A 108 3.98 -7.56 -22.89
N PRO A 109 2.65 -7.35 -22.94
CA PRO A 109 1.81 -7.53 -21.76
C PRO A 109 1.77 -9.00 -21.32
N LEU A 110 1.65 -9.24 -20.02
CA LEU A 110 1.39 -10.58 -19.47
C LEU A 110 0.05 -11.12 -19.95
N ASP A 111 -0.95 -10.25 -19.98
CA ASP A 111 -2.31 -10.60 -20.40
C ASP A 111 -2.98 -9.41 -21.09
N SER A 112 -4.01 -9.66 -21.89
CA SER A 112 -4.74 -8.61 -22.60
C SER A 112 -6.17 -9.02 -22.90
N GLY A 113 -7.06 -8.03 -23.07
CA GLY A 113 -8.45 -8.29 -23.42
C GLY A 113 -9.18 -7.02 -23.82
N LYS A 114 -10.49 -7.13 -24.03
CA LYS A 114 -11.39 -6.00 -24.33
C LYS A 114 -12.62 -6.10 -23.47
N THR A 115 -13.17 -4.96 -23.07
CA THR A 115 -14.43 -4.91 -22.35
C THR A 115 -15.57 -5.50 -23.19
N ASP A 116 -16.42 -6.26 -22.54
CA ASP A 116 -17.61 -6.91 -23.11
C ASP A 116 -18.80 -5.94 -23.26
N ALA A 117 -19.98 -6.49 -23.59
CA ALA A 117 -21.21 -5.72 -23.74
C ALA A 117 -21.70 -5.05 -22.45
N GLN A 118 -21.25 -5.53 -21.30
CA GLN A 118 -21.51 -4.96 -19.98
C GLN A 118 -20.45 -3.93 -19.57
N GLY A 119 -19.44 -3.71 -20.40
CA GLY A 119 -18.29 -2.85 -20.10
C GLY A 119 -17.33 -3.51 -19.13
N THR A 120 -17.29 -4.82 -19.06
CA THR A 120 -16.51 -5.59 -18.10
C THR A 120 -15.40 -6.37 -18.80
N LEU A 121 -14.22 -6.45 -18.20
CA LEU A 121 -13.12 -7.32 -18.60
C LEU A 121 -12.52 -7.95 -17.35
N THR A 122 -12.38 -9.27 -17.34
CA THR A 122 -11.79 -10.00 -16.23
C THR A 122 -10.46 -10.64 -16.64
N PHE A 123 -9.44 -10.48 -15.82
CA PHE A 123 -8.15 -11.17 -15.88
C PHE A 123 -8.07 -12.23 -14.76
N PRO A 124 -7.50 -13.44 -15.03
CA PRO A 124 -6.85 -13.84 -16.28
C PRO A 124 -7.85 -13.98 -17.43
N ASN A 125 -7.42 -13.59 -18.64
CA ASN A 125 -8.21 -13.66 -19.87
C ASN A 125 -7.57 -14.55 -20.94
N THR A 126 -6.27 -14.41 -21.19
CA THR A 126 -5.52 -15.20 -22.18
C THR A 126 -4.50 -16.12 -21.53
N VAL A 127 -4.18 -15.93 -20.26
CA VAL A 127 -3.32 -16.82 -19.46
C VAL A 127 -4.18 -17.64 -18.48
N ASP A 128 -3.65 -18.76 -18.00
CA ASP A 128 -4.41 -19.68 -17.14
C ASP A 128 -4.68 -19.10 -15.74
N ARG A 129 -3.72 -18.35 -15.19
CA ARG A 129 -3.79 -17.79 -13.84
C ARG A 129 -2.94 -16.54 -13.67
N LEU A 130 -3.25 -15.76 -12.64
CA LEU A 130 -2.41 -14.66 -12.14
C LEU A 130 -1.90 -14.99 -10.74
N SER A 131 -0.62 -14.70 -10.50
CA SER A 131 0.01 -14.82 -9.17
C SER A 131 -0.13 -13.51 -8.38
N PRO A 132 -0.11 -13.54 -7.04
CA PRO A 132 -0.03 -12.33 -6.22
C PRO A 132 1.12 -11.42 -6.62
N GLY A 133 0.84 -10.10 -6.65
CA GLY A 133 1.82 -9.11 -7.05
C GLY A 133 1.23 -7.73 -7.34
N LEU A 134 2.07 -6.84 -7.84
CA LEU A 134 1.68 -5.52 -8.33
C LEU A 134 1.55 -5.57 -9.85
N TYR A 135 0.43 -5.09 -10.34
CA TYR A 135 0.10 -5.09 -11.75
C TYR A 135 -0.11 -3.68 -12.27
N LEU A 136 0.35 -3.41 -13.49
CA LEU A 136 0.05 -2.21 -14.25
C LEU A 136 -1.01 -2.55 -15.29
N ALA A 137 -2.15 -1.87 -15.21
CA ALA A 137 -3.20 -1.96 -16.21
C ALA A 137 -3.17 -0.71 -17.11
N VAL A 138 -3.08 -0.93 -18.41
CA VAL A 138 -3.02 0.12 -19.42
C VAL A 138 -4.19 -0.05 -20.39
N GLY A 139 -5.17 0.85 -20.30
CA GLY A 139 -6.23 0.94 -21.30
C GLY A 139 -5.72 1.63 -22.56
N LYS A 140 -5.91 1.00 -23.70
CA LYS A 140 -5.58 1.63 -24.99
C LYS A 140 -6.67 2.64 -25.35
N LYS A 141 -6.25 3.69 -26.05
CA LYS A 141 -7.16 4.67 -26.62
C LYS A 141 -8.26 3.96 -27.44
N HIS A 142 -9.52 4.34 -27.21
CA HIS A 142 -10.66 3.73 -27.88
C HIS A 142 -11.58 4.80 -28.44
N THR A 143 -11.91 4.71 -29.72
CA THR A 143 -12.81 5.65 -30.40
C THR A 143 -14.16 4.97 -30.66
N ALA A 144 -15.22 5.59 -30.17
CA ALA A 144 -16.58 5.09 -30.37
C ALA A 144 -17.58 6.27 -30.39
N GLY A 145 -18.54 6.24 -31.32
CA GLY A 145 -19.66 7.20 -31.38
C GLY A 145 -19.23 8.66 -31.54
N GLY A 146 -18.11 8.93 -32.22
CA GLY A 146 -17.57 10.29 -32.40
C GLY A 146 -16.76 10.82 -31.20
N TYR A 147 -16.45 9.96 -30.26
CA TYR A 147 -15.63 10.29 -29.07
C TYR A 147 -14.40 9.42 -28.95
N THR A 148 -13.35 10.01 -28.41
CA THR A 148 -12.14 9.28 -27.98
C THR A 148 -12.16 9.13 -26.45
N TYR A 149 -12.06 7.88 -25.98
CA TYR A 149 -11.89 7.51 -24.59
C TYR A 149 -10.40 7.26 -24.32
N THR A 150 -9.84 7.99 -23.37
CA THR A 150 -8.44 7.85 -22.95
C THR A 150 -8.43 7.45 -21.48
N THR A 151 -7.96 6.23 -21.20
CA THR A 151 -7.86 5.68 -19.85
C THR A 151 -6.55 6.09 -19.21
N GLU A 152 -6.58 6.53 -17.97
CA GLU A 152 -5.38 6.71 -17.16
C GLU A 152 -4.84 5.32 -16.78
N PRO A 153 -3.54 5.04 -16.99
CA PRO A 153 -2.93 3.80 -16.51
C PRO A 153 -2.99 3.77 -14.98
N PHE A 154 -3.13 2.58 -14.42
CA PHE A 154 -3.18 2.43 -12.97
C PHE A 154 -2.45 1.18 -12.50
N LEU A 155 -1.91 1.29 -11.28
CA LEU A 155 -1.33 0.18 -10.55
C LEU A 155 -2.38 -0.43 -9.63
N VAL A 156 -2.37 -1.74 -9.53
CA VAL A 156 -3.26 -2.49 -8.64
C VAL A 156 -2.48 -3.61 -7.95
N SER A 157 -2.59 -3.68 -6.63
CA SER A 157 -2.11 -4.82 -5.85
C SER A 157 -3.13 -5.95 -5.93
N LEU A 158 -2.67 -7.14 -6.23
CA LEU A 158 -3.45 -8.36 -6.18
C LEU A 158 -2.72 -9.37 -5.25
N PRO A 159 -3.25 -9.69 -4.05
CA PRO A 159 -4.51 -9.19 -3.48
C PRO A 159 -4.44 -7.72 -3.07
N ASN A 160 -5.62 -7.11 -2.92
CA ASN A 160 -5.79 -5.78 -2.34
C ASN A 160 -6.24 -5.88 -0.88
N LEU A 161 -5.91 -4.88 -0.07
CA LEU A 161 -6.35 -4.81 1.31
C LEU A 161 -7.65 -3.99 1.41
N GLU A 162 -8.75 -4.62 1.80
CA GLU A 162 -10.05 -3.99 1.96
C GLU A 162 -10.65 -4.36 3.32
N ASN A 163 -11.01 -3.37 4.12
CA ASN A 163 -11.60 -3.57 5.46
C ASN A 163 -10.79 -4.57 6.32
N ASP A 164 -9.48 -4.40 6.37
CA ASP A 164 -8.53 -5.26 7.10
C ASP A 164 -8.52 -6.75 6.66
N ALA A 165 -8.95 -7.04 5.44
CA ALA A 165 -8.90 -8.37 4.83
C ALA A 165 -8.26 -8.34 3.44
N TRP A 166 -7.51 -9.39 3.09
CA TRP A 166 -6.96 -9.54 1.74
C TRP A 166 -8.03 -10.05 0.78
N VAL A 167 -8.31 -9.25 -0.25
CA VAL A 167 -9.25 -9.56 -1.32
C VAL A 167 -8.47 -9.99 -2.56
N TYR A 168 -8.66 -11.25 -2.98
CA TYR A 168 -7.95 -11.85 -4.11
C TYR A 168 -8.68 -11.66 -5.45
N ASP A 169 -9.97 -11.37 -5.40
CA ASP A 169 -10.80 -11.03 -6.56
C ASP A 169 -11.12 -9.52 -6.50
N VAL A 170 -10.28 -8.71 -7.14
CA VAL A 170 -10.34 -7.25 -7.07
C VAL A 170 -11.14 -6.71 -8.25
N THR A 171 -12.00 -5.73 -7.99
CA THR A 171 -12.70 -4.98 -9.04
C THR A 171 -12.18 -3.54 -9.09
N ALA A 172 -11.85 -3.07 -10.29
CA ALA A 172 -11.34 -1.72 -10.53
C ALA A 172 -12.19 -0.97 -11.56
N SER A 173 -12.48 0.29 -11.28
CA SER A 173 -13.13 1.22 -12.21
C SER A 173 -12.14 2.32 -12.59
N PRO A 174 -11.42 2.19 -13.71
CA PRO A 174 -10.34 3.10 -14.07
C PRO A 174 -10.86 4.50 -14.42
N LYS A 175 -10.08 5.52 -14.03
CA LYS A 175 -10.32 6.89 -14.46
C LYS A 175 -10.07 7.02 -15.97
N HIS A 176 -10.88 7.84 -16.61
CA HIS A 176 -10.74 8.12 -18.04
C HIS A 176 -11.32 9.48 -18.39
N THR A 177 -10.88 9.99 -19.54
CA THR A 177 -11.46 11.18 -20.18
C THR A 177 -12.20 10.76 -21.45
N ARG A 178 -13.28 11.47 -21.77
CA ARG A 178 -13.96 11.39 -23.04
C ARG A 178 -13.82 12.72 -23.75
N THR A 179 -13.25 12.72 -24.95
CA THR A 179 -13.09 13.90 -25.79
C THR A 179 -13.89 13.70 -27.08
N GLU A 180 -14.67 14.70 -27.46
CA GLU A 180 -15.34 14.68 -28.78
C GLU A 180 -14.29 14.82 -29.88
N ASN A 181 -14.42 13.98 -30.90
CA ASN A 181 -13.52 14.04 -32.04
C ASN A 181 -13.94 15.17 -32.96
N PRO A 182 -13.01 15.99 -33.44
CA PRO A 182 -13.34 17.03 -34.41
C PRO A 182 -13.89 16.38 -35.70
N PRO A 183 -14.81 17.06 -36.40
CA PRO A 183 -15.45 16.53 -37.62
C PRO A 183 -14.51 16.40 -38.84
N SER A 184 -13.31 16.97 -38.78
CA SER A 184 -12.23 16.88 -39.78
C SER A 184 -10.89 16.79 -39.07
N PRO A 185 -9.81 16.35 -39.73
CA PRO A 185 -8.48 16.49 -39.14
C PRO A 185 -8.29 17.94 -38.70
N SER A 186 -8.18 18.15 -37.42
CA SER A 186 -8.00 19.48 -36.85
C SER A 186 -6.54 19.90 -37.02
N GLU A 187 -6.31 21.16 -37.39
CA GLU A 187 -4.99 21.80 -37.35
C GLU A 187 -4.65 22.31 -35.94
N ASP A 188 -5.48 21.98 -34.95
CA ASP A 188 -5.25 22.39 -33.56
C ASP A 188 -3.92 21.86 -33.05
N THR A 189 -3.19 22.73 -32.40
CA THR A 189 -1.89 22.44 -31.84
C THR A 189 -1.89 22.58 -30.31
N VAL A 190 -0.91 21.97 -29.69
CA VAL A 190 -0.73 22.03 -28.23
C VAL A 190 0.75 22.11 -27.89
N ASP A 191 1.08 22.98 -26.93
CA ASP A 191 2.43 23.02 -26.38
C ASP A 191 2.60 21.93 -25.33
N ARG A 192 3.82 21.40 -25.23
CA ARG A 192 4.27 20.55 -24.15
C ARG A 192 5.57 21.09 -23.60
N ARG A 193 5.68 21.09 -22.27
CA ARG A 193 6.88 21.54 -21.58
C ARG A 193 7.42 20.41 -20.71
N VAL A 194 8.74 20.34 -20.61
CA VAL A 194 9.42 19.52 -19.64
C VAL A 194 10.30 20.37 -18.73
N ILE A 195 10.30 20.05 -17.45
CA ILE A 195 11.18 20.64 -16.44
C ILE A 195 11.84 19.49 -15.69
N LYS A 196 13.18 19.52 -15.61
CA LYS A 196 13.96 18.59 -14.82
C LYS A 196 14.12 19.12 -13.42
N LEU A 197 13.84 18.25 -12.44
CA LEU A 197 14.01 18.52 -11.01
C LEU A 197 14.99 17.48 -10.43
N TRP A 198 15.80 17.93 -9.47
CA TRP A 198 16.72 17.09 -8.74
C TRP A 198 16.32 17.09 -7.28
N GLN A 199 16.18 15.90 -6.70
CA GLN A 199 15.90 15.67 -5.29
C GLN A 199 17.10 14.93 -4.69
N ASP A 200 18.17 15.69 -4.43
CA ASP A 200 19.41 15.20 -3.88
C ASP A 200 20.16 16.32 -3.14
N ASP A 201 21.11 15.92 -2.30
CA ASP A 201 22.04 16.80 -1.58
C ASP A 201 23.47 16.72 -2.18
N VAL A 202 23.62 16.12 -3.38
CA VAL A 202 24.91 15.78 -3.99
C VAL A 202 25.04 16.43 -5.38
N GLN A 203 24.87 17.76 -5.42
CA GLN A 203 24.84 18.52 -6.68
C GLN A 203 26.06 18.23 -7.57
N GLU A 204 27.22 17.96 -7.00
CA GLU A 204 28.47 17.65 -7.69
C GLU A 204 28.45 16.29 -8.42
N LEU A 205 27.54 15.39 -8.05
CA LEU A 205 27.37 14.09 -8.70
C LEU A 205 26.31 14.10 -9.81
N ARG A 206 25.60 15.23 -9.98
CA ARG A 206 24.62 15.36 -11.07
C ARG A 206 25.33 15.33 -12.42
N PRO A 207 24.80 14.63 -13.41
CA PRO A 207 25.32 14.69 -14.76
C PRO A 207 25.19 16.11 -15.30
N SER A 208 26.08 16.49 -16.22
CA SER A 208 26.03 17.80 -16.89
C SER A 208 24.78 17.95 -17.79
N GLU A 209 24.17 16.86 -18.19
CA GLU A 209 22.97 16.83 -19.03
C GLU A 209 22.17 15.55 -18.83
N VAL A 210 20.89 15.58 -19.19
CA VAL A 210 19.99 14.42 -19.29
C VAL A 210 19.25 14.43 -20.61
N VAL A 211 18.89 13.26 -21.10
CA VAL A 211 18.15 13.08 -22.34
C VAL A 211 16.70 12.77 -22.01
N ILE A 212 15.80 13.60 -22.54
CA ILE A 212 14.35 13.41 -22.44
C ILE A 212 13.81 13.01 -23.81
N GLU A 213 12.99 11.99 -23.83
CA GLU A 213 12.33 11.46 -25.01
C GLU A 213 10.83 11.83 -24.96
N LEU A 214 10.32 12.50 -26.00
CA LEU A 214 8.90 12.81 -26.15
C LEU A 214 8.24 11.68 -26.95
N LEU A 215 7.15 11.13 -26.40
CA LEU A 215 6.40 10.04 -27.01
C LEU A 215 5.04 10.54 -27.50
N LYS A 216 4.70 10.21 -28.77
CA LYS A 216 3.38 10.35 -29.37
C LYS A 216 2.67 9.01 -29.37
N ASP A 217 1.58 8.87 -28.59
CA ASP A 217 0.82 7.61 -28.46
C ASP A 217 1.72 6.39 -28.15
N GLY A 218 2.76 6.59 -27.32
CA GLY A 218 3.72 5.57 -26.89
C GLY A 218 4.92 5.40 -27.81
N LYS A 219 4.98 6.04 -28.98
CA LYS A 219 6.10 5.95 -29.92
C LYS A 219 6.99 7.19 -29.81
N LEU A 220 8.29 6.99 -29.92
CA LEU A 220 9.27 8.08 -29.92
C LEU A 220 8.94 9.08 -31.02
N TYR A 221 8.79 10.33 -30.63
CA TYR A 221 8.51 11.46 -31.53
C TYR A 221 9.69 12.40 -31.64
N ASP A 222 10.29 12.79 -30.52
CA ASP A 222 11.41 13.73 -30.44
C ASP A 222 12.28 13.43 -29.22
N THR A 223 13.52 13.95 -29.26
CA THR A 223 14.50 13.79 -28.17
C THR A 223 15.19 15.12 -27.91
N VAL A 224 15.24 15.52 -26.64
CA VAL A 224 15.91 16.76 -26.25
C VAL A 224 16.90 16.53 -25.09
N THR A 225 17.96 17.33 -25.08
CA THR A 225 18.95 17.31 -24.00
C THR A 225 18.70 18.51 -23.08
N LEU A 226 18.53 18.24 -21.78
CA LEU A 226 18.40 19.26 -20.73
C LEU A 226 19.70 19.42 -19.97
N ASN A 227 20.09 20.65 -19.71
CA ASN A 227 21.30 21.01 -18.99
C ASN A 227 21.17 22.42 -18.40
N GLU A 228 22.23 22.94 -17.76
CA GLU A 228 22.23 24.31 -17.18
C GLU A 228 22.00 25.41 -18.21
N LYS A 229 22.50 25.27 -19.45
CA LYS A 229 22.36 26.30 -20.49
C LYS A 229 20.89 26.55 -20.86
N ASN A 230 20.04 25.54 -20.81
CA ASN A 230 18.61 25.69 -21.06
C ASN A 230 17.79 25.70 -19.76
N ASN A 231 18.47 25.92 -18.60
CA ASN A 231 17.87 25.94 -17.27
C ASN A 231 17.04 24.67 -16.99
N TRP A 232 17.53 23.51 -17.43
CA TRP A 232 16.91 22.21 -17.21
C TRP A 232 15.47 22.13 -17.69
N ARG A 233 15.12 22.83 -18.82
CA ARG A 233 13.77 22.88 -19.35
C ARG A 233 13.76 22.93 -20.87
N HIS A 234 12.66 22.45 -21.46
CA HIS A 234 12.37 22.58 -22.88
C HIS A 234 10.87 22.75 -23.10
N THR A 235 10.49 23.37 -24.24
CA THR A 235 9.10 23.51 -24.65
C THR A 235 8.99 23.12 -26.13
N TRP A 236 8.27 22.05 -26.39
CA TRP A 236 7.82 21.71 -27.73
C TRP A 236 6.58 22.56 -28.02
N ARG A 237 6.64 23.30 -29.11
CA ARG A 237 5.56 24.16 -29.54
C ARG A 237 4.84 23.57 -30.74
N ASP A 238 3.59 23.97 -30.91
CA ASP A 238 2.81 23.66 -32.10
C ASP A 238 2.75 22.13 -32.42
N LEU A 239 2.78 21.29 -31.38
CA LEU A 239 2.57 19.86 -31.57
C LEU A 239 1.13 19.58 -31.99
N PRO A 240 0.85 18.65 -32.88
CA PRO A 240 -0.52 18.32 -33.24
C PRO A 240 -1.30 17.82 -32.00
N GLU A 241 -2.52 18.32 -31.83
CA GLU A 241 -3.39 17.88 -30.74
C GLU A 241 -4.10 16.58 -31.08
N TYR A 242 -4.38 16.35 -32.37
CA TYR A 242 -5.12 15.19 -32.86
C TYR A 242 -4.34 14.43 -33.92
N ASN A 243 -4.61 13.13 -34.03
CA ASN A 243 -4.18 12.29 -35.14
C ASN A 243 -5.07 12.52 -36.38
N ALA A 244 -4.64 12.03 -37.54
CA ALA A 244 -5.41 12.12 -38.77
C ALA A 244 -6.80 11.46 -38.72
N ASP A 245 -6.99 10.50 -37.81
CA ASP A 245 -8.28 9.83 -37.54
C ASP A 245 -9.18 10.63 -36.58
N GLY A 246 -8.77 11.83 -36.19
CA GLY A 246 -9.48 12.69 -35.22
C GLY A 246 -9.26 12.31 -33.76
N SER A 247 -8.54 11.25 -33.45
CA SER A 247 -8.27 10.85 -32.09
C SER A 247 -7.26 11.77 -31.41
N LYS A 248 -7.52 12.17 -30.16
CA LYS A 248 -6.61 13.03 -29.40
C LYS A 248 -5.29 12.31 -29.12
N ILE A 249 -4.15 12.98 -29.34
CA ILE A 249 -2.82 12.42 -29.14
C ILE A 249 -2.49 12.38 -27.65
N ALA A 250 -2.01 11.21 -27.19
CA ALA A 250 -1.47 11.05 -25.83
C ALA A 250 0.03 11.34 -25.84
N TRP A 251 0.38 12.58 -25.46
CA TRP A 251 1.78 12.97 -25.27
C TRP A 251 2.30 12.53 -23.91
N ARG A 252 3.46 11.86 -23.88
CA ARG A 252 4.20 11.43 -22.68
C ARG A 252 5.67 11.74 -22.83
N VAL A 253 6.41 11.71 -21.73
CA VAL A 253 7.88 11.80 -21.75
C VAL A 253 8.49 10.63 -20.99
N THR A 254 9.71 10.25 -21.40
CA THR A 254 10.60 9.36 -20.66
C THR A 254 11.95 10.03 -20.50
N GLU A 255 12.78 9.53 -19.60
CA GLU A 255 14.15 9.97 -19.40
C GLU A 255 15.10 8.79 -19.54
N ARG A 256 16.27 9.03 -20.11
CA ARG A 256 17.42 8.14 -19.94
C ARG A 256 18.04 8.44 -18.59
N VAL A 257 17.60 7.71 -17.57
CA VAL A 257 17.91 8.03 -16.17
C VAL A 257 19.39 7.82 -15.91
N PRO A 258 20.07 8.79 -15.29
CA PRO A 258 21.47 8.66 -14.91
C PRO A 258 21.68 7.55 -13.86
N LYS A 259 22.88 6.96 -13.85
CA LYS A 259 23.29 5.99 -12.84
C LYS A 259 23.07 6.58 -11.44
N ASN A 260 22.66 5.77 -10.48
CA ASN A 260 22.42 6.13 -9.09
C ASN A 260 21.23 7.09 -8.87
N TYR A 261 20.33 7.20 -9.83
CA TYR A 261 19.10 7.96 -9.68
C TYR A 261 17.88 7.08 -9.98
N THR A 262 16.81 7.29 -9.23
CA THR A 262 15.46 6.87 -9.62
C THR A 262 14.72 8.04 -10.22
N VAL A 263 13.74 7.76 -11.08
CA VAL A 263 12.94 8.77 -11.77
C VAL A 263 11.48 8.70 -11.36
N ARG A 264 10.86 9.87 -11.26
CA ARG A 264 9.41 10.05 -11.16
C ARG A 264 8.98 11.14 -12.12
N ILE A 265 7.97 10.85 -12.93
CA ILE A 265 7.40 11.79 -13.89
C ILE A 265 5.98 12.13 -13.45
N THR A 266 5.73 13.41 -13.22
CA THR A 266 4.41 13.94 -12.93
C THR A 266 4.00 14.93 -14.01
N ARG A 267 2.71 15.22 -14.10
CA ARG A 267 2.18 16.17 -15.07
C ARG A 267 1.31 17.22 -14.39
N ASP A 268 1.58 18.48 -14.72
CA ASP A 268 0.74 19.61 -14.34
C ASP A 268 0.38 20.40 -15.60
N GLY A 269 -0.88 20.28 -16.02
CA GLY A 269 -1.38 20.86 -17.27
C GLY A 269 -0.59 20.39 -18.48
N VAL A 270 0.14 21.31 -19.13
CA VAL A 270 0.99 21.06 -20.29
C VAL A 270 2.43 20.68 -19.92
N THR A 271 2.79 20.75 -18.64
CA THR A 271 4.15 20.57 -18.15
C THR A 271 4.37 19.20 -17.56
N PHE A 272 5.42 18.52 -18.00
CA PHE A 272 5.96 17.31 -17.39
C PHE A 272 7.07 17.70 -16.41
N LEU A 273 6.97 17.23 -15.17
CA LEU A 273 7.99 17.40 -14.15
C LEU A 273 8.73 16.07 -14.00
N VAL A 274 9.98 16.05 -14.42
CA VAL A 274 10.85 14.86 -14.35
C VAL A 274 11.77 15.03 -13.15
N THR A 275 11.46 14.34 -12.08
CA THR A 275 12.20 14.39 -10.82
C THR A 275 13.12 13.19 -10.69
N ASN A 276 14.42 13.43 -10.53
CA ASN A 276 15.38 12.40 -10.16
C ASN A 276 15.73 12.49 -8.69
N THR A 277 15.63 11.35 -8.02
CA THR A 277 16.06 11.19 -6.62
C THR A 277 17.34 10.38 -6.59
N TYR A 278 18.37 10.91 -5.91
CA TYR A 278 19.64 10.21 -5.77
C TYR A 278 19.46 8.95 -4.93
N ARG A 279 19.92 7.84 -5.46
CA ARG A 279 19.98 6.53 -4.82
C ARG A 279 21.39 5.99 -5.05
N PRO A 280 22.32 6.17 -4.11
CA PRO A 280 23.66 5.63 -4.27
C PRO A 280 23.56 4.11 -4.46
N GLU A 281 24.30 3.59 -5.46
CA GLU A 281 24.60 2.16 -5.44
C GLU A 281 25.24 1.84 -4.10
N ASN A 282 24.91 0.68 -3.56
CA ASN A 282 25.55 0.19 -2.34
C ASN A 282 27.07 0.32 -2.52
N PRO A 283 27.77 1.20 -1.80
CA PRO A 283 29.22 1.21 -1.86
C PRO A 283 29.68 -0.19 -1.45
N ASP A 284 30.42 -0.89 -2.32
CA ASP A 284 30.98 -2.19 -2.03
C ASP A 284 31.63 -2.14 -0.63
N GLY A 285 31.00 -2.80 0.34
CA GLY A 285 31.50 -2.91 1.69
C GLY A 285 30.73 -2.16 2.80
N ASP A 286 29.69 -1.36 2.53
CA ASP A 286 28.88 -0.81 3.63
C ASP A 286 27.96 -1.90 4.20
N THR A 287 28.40 -2.47 5.31
CA THR A 287 27.71 -3.55 5.99
C THR A 287 27.19 -3.11 7.34
N VAL A 288 26.15 -3.78 7.80
CA VAL A 288 25.60 -3.62 9.14
C VAL A 288 25.64 -4.93 9.91
N THR A 289 25.71 -4.82 11.22
CA THR A 289 25.58 -5.96 12.12
C THR A 289 24.23 -5.93 12.78
N ARG A 290 23.57 -7.07 12.89
CA ARG A 290 22.32 -7.24 13.64
C ARG A 290 22.50 -8.34 14.67
N THR A 291 22.07 -8.08 15.89
CA THR A 291 22.10 -9.04 16.99
C THR A 291 20.69 -9.31 17.47
N VAL A 292 20.37 -10.56 17.74
CA VAL A 292 19.16 -10.93 18.46
C VAL A 292 19.53 -11.38 19.86
N LEU A 293 18.85 -10.81 20.86
CA LEU A 293 18.93 -11.18 22.27
C LEU A 293 17.57 -11.69 22.72
N LYS A 294 17.51 -12.96 23.10
CA LYS A 294 16.30 -13.57 23.66
C LYS A 294 16.20 -13.29 25.14
N ARG A 295 15.03 -12.82 25.57
CA ARG A 295 14.67 -12.64 26.98
C ARG A 295 13.46 -13.48 27.33
N TRP A 296 13.42 -13.97 28.57
CA TRP A 296 12.32 -14.75 29.12
C TRP A 296 11.69 -13.99 30.29
N ASN A 297 10.39 -13.79 30.23
CA ASN A 297 9.61 -13.21 31.31
C ASN A 297 8.71 -14.29 31.90
N ASP A 298 9.31 -15.18 32.67
CA ASP A 298 8.69 -16.42 33.19
C ASP A 298 9.17 -16.80 34.60
N ALA A 299 9.58 -15.81 35.39
CA ALA A 299 10.18 -15.98 36.72
C ALA A 299 9.60 -17.19 37.52
N GLY A 300 10.46 -18.13 37.91
CA GLY A 300 10.11 -19.37 38.60
C GLY A 300 9.62 -20.52 37.71
N TYR A 301 9.64 -20.34 36.40
CA TYR A 301 9.22 -21.37 35.41
C TYR A 301 10.28 -21.66 34.35
N GLU A 302 11.55 -21.44 34.66
CA GLU A 302 12.68 -21.61 33.75
C GLU A 302 12.77 -23.01 33.15
N GLN A 303 12.25 -24.02 33.86
CA GLN A 303 12.18 -25.43 33.39
C GLN A 303 11.16 -25.63 32.26
N LYS A 304 10.27 -24.66 32.01
CA LYS A 304 9.32 -24.70 30.87
C LYS A 304 9.91 -24.14 29.59
N ARG A 305 11.07 -23.50 29.66
CA ARG A 305 11.75 -23.01 28.46
C ARG A 305 12.19 -24.17 27.58
N PRO A 306 12.02 -24.08 26.27
CA PRO A 306 12.62 -25.08 25.37
C PRO A 306 14.14 -24.99 25.42
N ASP A 307 14.82 -26.05 25.03
CA ASP A 307 16.29 -26.10 24.95
C ASP A 307 16.83 -25.10 23.89
N SER A 308 16.02 -24.80 22.90
CA SER A 308 16.38 -23.88 21.83
C SER A 308 15.15 -23.15 21.27
N VAL A 309 15.38 -21.98 20.69
CA VAL A 309 14.40 -21.26 19.87
C VAL A 309 14.99 -20.94 18.50
N SER A 310 14.15 -20.95 17.47
CA SER A 310 14.54 -20.61 16.11
C SER A 310 14.11 -19.19 15.81
N VAL A 311 15.07 -18.34 15.43
CA VAL A 311 14.84 -16.94 15.05
C VAL A 311 15.27 -16.72 13.61
N THR A 312 14.39 -16.16 12.82
CA THR A 312 14.60 -15.86 11.40
C THR A 312 14.87 -14.37 11.25
N LEU A 313 15.97 -14.03 10.58
CA LEU A 313 16.28 -12.68 10.12
C LEU A 313 15.56 -12.47 8.78
N LEU A 314 14.87 -11.35 8.68
CA LEU A 314 14.15 -10.94 7.48
C LEU A 314 14.84 -9.73 6.86
N LYS A 315 15.03 -9.78 5.54
CA LYS A 315 15.46 -8.67 4.69
C LYS A 315 14.24 -8.11 3.99
N ASP A 316 13.83 -6.89 4.31
CA ASP A 316 12.63 -6.25 3.74
C ASP A 316 11.37 -7.15 3.81
N GLY A 317 11.25 -7.88 4.95
CA GLY A 317 10.17 -8.84 5.19
C GLY A 317 10.38 -10.24 4.60
N ALA A 318 11.33 -10.43 3.66
CA ALA A 318 11.65 -11.74 3.11
C ALA A 318 12.64 -12.50 4.00
N VAL A 319 12.50 -13.83 4.07
CA VAL A 319 13.42 -14.69 4.83
C VAL A 319 14.84 -14.57 4.26
N TYR A 320 15.77 -14.15 5.10
CA TYR A 320 17.19 -14.04 4.74
C TYR A 320 18.03 -15.18 5.33
N ASP A 321 17.97 -15.38 6.67
CA ASP A 321 18.69 -16.42 7.37
C ASP A 321 17.95 -16.81 8.64
N THR A 322 18.21 -18.03 9.15
CA THR A 322 17.61 -18.53 10.38
C THR A 322 18.68 -19.06 11.30
N LYS A 323 18.69 -18.61 12.56
CA LYS A 323 19.61 -19.06 13.59
C LYS A 323 18.87 -19.67 14.78
N THR A 324 19.51 -20.67 15.39
CA THR A 324 19.03 -21.28 16.62
C THR A 324 19.74 -20.62 17.81
N LEU A 325 18.96 -20.22 18.81
CA LEU A 325 19.44 -19.69 20.08
C LEU A 325 19.25 -20.73 21.16
N THR A 326 20.26 -20.89 22.00
CA THR A 326 20.27 -21.85 23.12
C THR A 326 20.75 -21.19 24.40
N ARG A 327 20.58 -21.87 25.53
CA ARG A 327 21.14 -21.43 26.80
C ARG A 327 22.67 -21.37 26.76
N ALA A 328 23.32 -22.30 26.06
CA ALA A 328 24.77 -22.35 25.90
C ALA A 328 25.32 -21.11 25.16
N ASP A 329 24.54 -20.52 24.28
CA ASP A 329 24.89 -19.31 23.55
C ASP A 329 24.51 -18.01 24.31
N GLY A 330 24.06 -18.13 25.55
CA GLY A 330 23.51 -16.98 26.29
C GLY A 330 22.23 -16.42 25.68
N TRP A 331 21.51 -17.21 24.90
CA TRP A 331 20.29 -16.80 24.20
C TRP A 331 20.54 -15.62 23.22
N GLN A 332 21.70 -15.59 22.58
CA GLN A 332 22.11 -14.50 21.69
C GLN A 332 22.74 -15.05 20.41
N ARG A 333 22.47 -14.39 19.29
CA ARG A 333 23.12 -14.60 17.99
C ARG A 333 23.32 -13.27 17.27
N THR A 334 24.39 -13.22 16.47
CA THR A 334 24.74 -12.05 15.67
C THR A 334 24.86 -12.45 14.21
N TRP A 335 24.38 -11.60 13.34
CA TRP A 335 24.64 -11.58 11.90
C TRP A 335 25.56 -10.40 11.64
N SER A 336 26.76 -10.66 11.13
CA SER A 336 27.71 -9.65 10.67
C SER A 336 27.71 -9.56 9.15
N ASP A 337 28.31 -8.50 8.65
CA ASP A 337 28.53 -8.29 7.22
C ASP A 337 27.25 -8.33 6.37
N LEU A 338 26.12 -7.95 6.97
CA LEU A 338 24.87 -7.83 6.26
C LEU A 338 24.90 -6.58 5.36
N PRO A 339 24.45 -6.63 4.12
CA PRO A 339 24.37 -5.45 3.27
C PRO A 339 23.48 -4.39 3.92
N ARG A 340 23.90 -3.12 3.88
CA ARG A 340 23.07 -2.00 4.38
C ARG A 340 21.99 -1.62 3.39
N TYR A 341 22.30 -1.70 2.10
CA TYR A 341 21.42 -1.24 1.02
C TYR A 341 21.08 -2.38 0.06
N ASN A 342 19.94 -2.26 -0.58
CA ASN A 342 19.54 -3.07 -1.72
C ASN A 342 20.32 -2.64 -2.98
N PRO A 343 20.35 -3.44 -4.05
CA PRO A 343 20.98 -3.04 -5.32
C PRO A 343 20.41 -1.76 -5.94
N ASP A 344 19.19 -1.38 -5.59
CA ASP A 344 18.55 -0.11 -6.01
C ASP A 344 18.94 1.08 -5.13
N GLY A 345 19.80 0.89 -4.12
CA GLY A 345 20.25 1.90 -3.18
C GLY A 345 19.29 2.20 -2.02
N SER A 346 18.16 1.52 -1.93
CA SER A 346 17.28 1.62 -0.76
C SER A 346 17.93 0.97 0.48
N GLU A 347 17.75 1.59 1.66
CA GLU A 347 18.28 0.99 2.90
C GLU A 347 17.44 -0.23 3.27
N ILE A 348 18.11 -1.37 3.51
CA ILE A 348 17.46 -2.62 3.86
C ILE A 348 16.87 -2.54 5.26
N VAL A 349 15.57 -2.81 5.37
CA VAL A 349 14.88 -2.95 6.65
C VAL A 349 15.08 -4.36 7.18
N TRP A 350 16.02 -4.49 8.13
CA TRP A 350 16.26 -5.74 8.82
C TRP A 350 15.30 -5.90 9.99
N THR A 351 14.60 -7.05 10.06
CA THR A 351 13.71 -7.41 11.17
C THR A 351 13.92 -8.86 11.57
N VAL A 352 13.36 -9.27 12.71
CA VAL A 352 13.43 -10.67 13.15
C VAL A 352 12.05 -11.20 13.53
N THR A 353 11.85 -12.49 13.30
CA THR A 353 10.68 -13.22 13.78
C THR A 353 11.12 -14.51 14.46
N GLU A 354 10.35 -14.99 15.44
CA GLU A 354 10.61 -16.24 16.14
C GLU A 354 9.57 -17.28 15.77
N ARG A 355 9.99 -18.53 15.61
CA ARG A 355 9.03 -19.63 15.56
C ARG A 355 8.27 -19.70 16.89
N PRO A 356 6.93 -19.69 16.89
CA PRO A 356 6.14 -19.67 18.12
C PRO A 356 6.56 -20.72 19.14
N VAL A 357 6.77 -20.30 20.39
CA VAL A 357 7.06 -21.19 21.51
C VAL A 357 5.76 -21.47 22.26
N PRO A 358 5.33 -22.75 22.36
CA PRO A 358 4.08 -23.09 23.03
C PRO A 358 4.02 -22.56 24.48
N GLY A 359 2.92 -21.91 24.84
CA GLY A 359 2.70 -21.34 26.18
C GLY A 359 3.41 -20.02 26.44
N TYR A 360 3.96 -19.39 25.40
CA TYR A 360 4.56 -18.06 25.51
C TYR A 360 4.01 -17.11 24.44
N THR A 361 3.83 -15.86 24.83
CA THR A 361 3.59 -14.76 23.91
C THR A 361 4.89 -14.00 23.65
N ALA A 362 5.25 -13.87 22.38
CA ALA A 362 6.48 -13.19 21.94
C ALA A 362 6.24 -11.70 21.65
N ASN A 363 7.23 -10.87 22.01
CA ASN A 363 7.31 -9.46 21.64
C ASN A 363 8.74 -9.13 21.19
N VAL A 364 8.89 -8.35 20.14
CA VAL A 364 10.18 -7.89 19.62
C VAL A 364 10.28 -6.39 19.76
N GLN A 365 11.38 -5.93 20.31
CA GLN A 365 11.77 -4.52 20.37
C GLN A 365 13.15 -4.35 19.75
N GLN A 366 13.37 -3.26 19.04
CA GLN A 366 14.68 -2.92 18.50
C GLN A 366 15.32 -1.81 19.31
N SER A 367 16.60 -1.99 19.64
CA SER A 367 17.45 -0.98 20.27
C SER A 367 18.79 -0.92 19.53
N GLY A 368 18.96 0.09 18.69
CA GLY A 368 20.11 0.20 17.80
C GLY A 368 20.21 -0.99 16.85
N SER A 369 21.34 -1.70 16.88
CA SER A 369 21.57 -2.91 16.08
C SER A 369 21.02 -4.20 16.70
N THR A 370 20.40 -4.14 17.89
CA THR A 370 19.96 -5.31 18.65
C THR A 370 18.44 -5.43 18.66
N PHE A 371 17.95 -6.60 18.27
CA PHE A 371 16.56 -7.03 18.45
C PHE A 371 16.42 -7.75 19.80
N ILE A 372 15.60 -7.23 20.68
CA ILE A 372 15.30 -7.83 21.97
C ILE A 372 13.99 -8.59 21.85
N GLN A 373 14.09 -9.90 21.79
CA GLN A 373 12.94 -10.80 21.69
C GLN A 373 12.55 -11.31 23.07
N THR A 374 11.43 -10.84 23.60
CA THR A 374 10.93 -11.23 24.92
C THR A 374 9.76 -12.19 24.79
N ASN A 375 9.91 -13.40 25.38
CA ASN A 375 8.80 -14.32 25.55
C ASN A 375 8.26 -14.24 26.98
N THR A 376 6.99 -13.90 27.08
CA THR A 376 6.26 -13.87 28.34
C THR A 376 5.44 -15.14 28.47
N LEU A 377 5.59 -15.85 29.59
CA LEU A 377 4.82 -17.06 29.86
C LEU A 377 3.32 -16.72 29.96
N ASP A 378 2.52 -17.37 29.15
CA ASP A 378 1.06 -17.27 29.21
C ASP A 378 0.59 -17.96 30.48
N ARG A 379 0.46 -17.20 31.55
CA ARG A 379 -0.16 -17.71 32.76
C ARG A 379 -1.63 -17.95 32.42
N GLN A 380 -2.07 -19.20 32.45
CA GLN A 380 -3.49 -19.50 32.44
C GLN A 380 -4.09 -18.64 33.59
N LYS A 381 -4.90 -17.67 33.21
CA LYS A 381 -5.81 -17.08 34.20
C LYS A 381 -6.64 -18.27 34.66
N LEU A 382 -6.41 -18.68 35.94
CA LEU A 382 -7.34 -19.58 36.59
C LEU A 382 -8.73 -18.99 36.33
N PRO A 383 -9.71 -19.83 35.90
CA PRO A 383 -11.08 -19.34 35.84
C PRO A 383 -11.29 -18.64 37.18
N GLN A 384 -11.59 -17.37 37.15
CA GLN A 384 -12.01 -16.70 38.39
C GLN A 384 -13.33 -17.38 38.81
N THR A 385 -13.22 -18.43 39.60
CA THR A 385 -14.30 -18.93 40.43
C THR A 385 -14.53 -17.93 41.58
N GLY A 386 -14.35 -16.66 41.30
CA GLY A 386 -14.59 -15.53 42.15
C GLY A 386 -16.03 -15.11 41.99
N LEU A 387 -16.82 -15.45 43.01
CA LEU A 387 -18.10 -14.88 43.32
C LEU A 387 -18.56 -13.78 42.35
N LEU A 388 -19.59 -14.11 41.58
CA LEU A 388 -20.37 -13.13 40.84
C LEU A 388 -20.85 -12.04 41.83
N TRP A 389 -20.09 -11.00 41.98
CA TRP A 389 -20.43 -9.89 42.91
C TRP A 389 -21.69 -9.13 42.44
N TRP A 390 -22.08 -9.25 41.20
CA TRP A 390 -23.23 -8.51 40.66
C TRP A 390 -24.59 -8.92 41.23
N PRO A 391 -24.87 -10.19 41.65
CA PRO A 391 -26.16 -10.52 42.25
C PRO A 391 -26.32 -9.88 43.67
N VAL A 392 -25.24 -9.63 44.39
CA VAL A 392 -25.30 -9.12 45.75
C VAL A 392 -25.94 -7.72 45.84
N PRO A 393 -25.53 -6.71 45.05
CA PRO A 393 -26.20 -5.42 45.08
C PRO A 393 -27.65 -5.48 44.54
N VAL A 394 -27.92 -6.36 43.56
CA VAL A 394 -29.30 -6.52 43.05
C VAL A 394 -30.21 -7.16 44.06
N LEU A 395 -29.76 -8.20 44.76
CA LEU A 395 -30.52 -8.83 45.83
C LEU A 395 -30.69 -7.91 47.05
N ALA A 396 -29.66 -7.13 47.39
CA ALA A 396 -29.75 -6.11 48.48
C ALA A 396 -30.76 -5.01 48.11
N ALA A 397 -30.75 -4.51 46.84
CA ALA A 397 -31.74 -3.52 46.41
C ALA A 397 -33.17 -4.08 46.36
N ALA A 398 -33.35 -5.32 45.93
CA ALA A 398 -34.66 -6.00 45.94
C ALA A 398 -35.16 -6.20 47.39
N GLY A 399 -34.26 -6.61 48.30
CA GLY A 399 -34.60 -6.73 49.73
C GLY A 399 -35.00 -5.40 50.35
N LEU A 400 -34.29 -4.31 50.04
CA LEU A 400 -34.62 -2.97 50.51
C LEU A 400 -36.01 -2.49 50.00
N LEU A 401 -36.31 -2.76 48.73
CA LEU A 401 -37.62 -2.45 48.13
C LEU A 401 -38.74 -3.21 48.80
N LEU A 402 -38.54 -4.49 49.13
CA LEU A 402 -39.53 -5.30 49.86
C LEU A 402 -39.75 -4.78 51.28
N LEU A 403 -38.69 -4.36 51.98
CA LEU A 403 -38.82 -3.75 53.31
C LEU A 403 -39.56 -2.40 53.25
N ILE A 404 -39.29 -1.57 52.27
CA ILE A 404 -40.00 -0.30 52.07
C ILE A 404 -41.50 -0.57 51.75
N PHE A 405 -41.78 -1.54 50.88
CA PHE A 405 -43.12 -1.91 50.53
C PHE A 405 -43.89 -2.49 51.72
N GLY A 406 -43.21 -3.33 52.53
CA GLY A 406 -43.77 -3.87 53.76
C GLY A 406 -44.06 -2.78 54.79
N ALA A 407 -43.19 -1.81 54.96
CA ALA A 407 -43.38 -0.66 55.87
C ALA A 407 -44.53 0.26 55.41
N LEU A 408 -44.64 0.49 54.09
CA LEU A 408 -45.71 1.30 53.53
C LEU A 408 -47.08 0.59 53.63
N SER A 409 -47.13 -0.74 53.43
CA SER A 409 -48.32 -1.58 53.57
C SER A 409 -48.81 -1.58 55.05
N LYS A 410 -47.88 -1.68 56.04
CA LYS A 410 -48.21 -1.64 57.44
C LYS A 410 -48.77 -0.29 57.90
N ARG A 411 -48.37 0.79 57.24
CA ARG A 411 -48.85 2.15 57.45
C ARG A 411 -50.31 2.34 56.94
N LYS A 412 -50.68 1.59 55.88
CA LYS A 412 -52.03 1.65 55.29
C LYS A 412 -53.07 0.86 56.04
N ASN A 413 -52.68 -0.19 56.79
CA ASN A 413 -53.55 -1.03 57.58
C ASN A 413 -53.63 -0.62 59.11
N GLY A 414 -53.06 0.52 59.50
CA GLY A 414 -53.08 1.06 60.84
C GLY A 414 -54.02 2.26 61.05
N HIS A 415 -54.87 2.54 60.13
CA HIS A 415 -55.95 3.54 60.21
C HIS A 415 -57.29 2.92 59.78
N GLU A 416 -57.76 1.93 60.55
CA GLU A 416 -59.13 1.56 60.72
C GLU A 416 -59.38 1.44 62.23
#